data_7c5a5d666f009489b0e92994c2324870
#
_entry.id   7c5a5d666f009489b0e92994c2324870
#
_cell.length_a   1.000
_cell.length_b   1.000
_cell.length_c   1.000
_cell.angle_alpha   90.00
_cell.angle_beta   90.00
_cell.angle_gamma   90.00
#
_symmetry.space_group_name_H-M   'P 1'
#
loop_
_entity.id
_entity.type
_entity.pdbx_description
1 polymer ?
#
loop_
_entity_poly.entity_id
_entity_poly.type
_entity_poly.pdbx_seq_one_letter_code
_entity_poly.pdbx_strand_id
1 'polypeptide(L)'
;MLFRSFSGKLDSNPFYNEVLEIAREENSEVVPICARLEEEISDMSMEDKMMFLEEIGLQESGLDRLIKAGYHLLGLLSYLTAGKPEVRAWTITRGTKAPQAAGKIHSDFERGFIRAEVISYEDLIANGSIAAAKEKGLVRSEGKEYVMQDGDVVLFRFNV
;
A
#
# COMPACT_ATOMS: atom_id res chain seq x y z
N MET A 1 -16.28 10.77 -10.83
CA MET A 1 -16.92 12.09 -11.00
C MET A 1 -16.15 13.10 -10.17
N LEU A 2 -15.53 14.11 -10.80
CA LEU A 2 -14.71 15.13 -10.13
C LEU A 2 -15.61 16.27 -9.65
N PHE A 3 -15.71 16.49 -8.35
CA PHE A 3 -16.39 17.65 -7.79
C PHE A 3 -15.41 18.81 -7.65
N ARG A 4 -15.69 19.92 -8.33
CA ARG A 4 -14.77 21.07 -8.49
C ARG A 4 -14.71 22.05 -7.31
N SER A 5 -15.54 21.92 -6.29
CA SER A 5 -15.47 22.82 -5.12
C SER A 5 -16.01 22.14 -3.86
N PHE A 6 -15.13 22.00 -2.89
CA PHE A 6 -15.44 21.49 -1.58
C PHE A 6 -15.56 22.67 -0.61
N SER A 7 -16.73 23.28 -0.53
CA SER A 7 -17.06 24.26 0.52
C SER A 7 -18.30 23.87 1.31
N GLY A 8 -18.70 22.59 1.28
CA GLY A 8 -19.87 22.10 1.99
C GLY A 8 -19.78 20.62 2.33
N LYS A 9 -20.57 20.17 3.28
CA LYS A 9 -20.67 18.75 3.68
C LYS A 9 -21.11 17.96 2.45
N LEU A 10 -20.32 16.97 2.03
CA LEU A 10 -20.63 16.02 0.93
C LEU A 10 -22.03 15.41 1.11
N ASP A 11 -22.37 15.07 2.35
CA ASP A 11 -23.63 14.42 2.71
C ASP A 11 -24.87 15.25 2.37
N SER A 12 -24.73 16.56 2.23
CA SER A 12 -25.83 17.47 1.86
C SER A 12 -25.97 17.68 0.34
N ASN A 13 -25.09 17.08 -0.48
CA ASN A 13 -25.12 17.22 -1.93
C ASN A 13 -26.02 16.12 -2.55
N PRO A 14 -27.16 16.48 -3.18
CA PRO A 14 -28.07 15.51 -3.74
C PRO A 14 -27.43 14.63 -4.83
N PHE A 15 -26.57 15.22 -5.66
CA PHE A 15 -25.86 14.45 -6.71
C PHE A 15 -24.85 13.45 -6.15
N TYR A 16 -24.24 13.77 -5.00
CA TYR A 16 -23.36 12.83 -4.33
C TYR A 16 -24.14 11.62 -3.80
N ASN A 17 -25.33 11.86 -3.24
CA ASN A 17 -26.19 10.79 -2.76
C ASN A 17 -26.70 9.90 -3.90
N GLU A 18 -27.06 10.46 -5.06
CA GLU A 18 -27.41 9.68 -6.25
C GLU A 18 -26.25 8.78 -6.70
N VAL A 19 -25.01 9.30 -6.72
CA VAL A 19 -23.82 8.51 -7.05
C VAL A 19 -23.60 7.39 -6.04
N LEU A 20 -23.82 7.64 -4.74
CA LEU A 20 -23.70 6.60 -3.70
C LEU A 20 -24.73 5.48 -3.88
N GLU A 21 -25.98 5.81 -4.31
CA GLU A 21 -27.00 4.80 -4.59
C GLU A 21 -26.60 3.91 -5.77
N ILE A 22 -26.17 4.50 -6.90
CA ILE A 22 -25.69 3.76 -8.06
C ILE A 22 -24.48 2.87 -7.68
N ALA A 23 -23.53 3.42 -6.92
CA ALA A 23 -22.35 2.66 -6.50
C ALA A 23 -22.72 1.46 -5.61
N ARG A 24 -23.73 1.59 -4.76
CA ARG A 24 -24.24 0.47 -3.93
C ARG A 24 -24.85 -0.62 -4.80
N GLU A 25 -25.66 -0.24 -5.82
CA GLU A 25 -26.26 -1.20 -6.75
C GLU A 25 -25.19 -1.95 -7.55
N GLU A 26 -24.13 -1.26 -7.96
CA GLU A 26 -23.01 -1.82 -8.73
C GLU A 26 -21.94 -2.48 -7.86
N ASN A 27 -22.08 -2.46 -6.53
CA ASN A 27 -21.04 -2.90 -5.57
C ASN A 27 -19.69 -2.24 -5.82
N SER A 28 -19.71 -0.94 -6.11
CA SER A 28 -18.56 -0.11 -6.44
C SER A 28 -18.23 0.87 -5.32
N GLU A 29 -16.96 1.26 -5.19
CA GLU A 29 -16.51 2.25 -4.21
C GLU A 29 -16.58 3.68 -4.78
N VAL A 30 -16.99 4.65 -3.97
CA VAL A 30 -16.99 6.07 -4.34
C VAL A 30 -15.87 6.79 -3.63
N VAL A 31 -14.93 7.37 -4.38
CA VAL A 31 -13.82 8.14 -3.85
C VAL A 31 -13.99 9.61 -4.21
N PRO A 32 -14.48 10.46 -3.30
CA PRO A 32 -14.57 11.89 -3.54
C PRO A 32 -13.19 12.55 -3.51
N ILE A 33 -12.88 13.33 -4.53
CA ILE A 33 -11.60 14.04 -4.67
C ILE A 33 -11.87 15.51 -4.94
N CYS A 34 -11.19 16.40 -4.22
CA CYS A 34 -11.18 17.83 -4.49
C CYS A 34 -9.92 18.18 -5.28
N ALA A 35 -10.05 18.35 -6.61
CA ALA A 35 -8.93 18.61 -7.49
C ALA A 35 -8.15 19.89 -7.10
N ARG A 36 -8.84 20.92 -6.59
CA ARG A 36 -8.22 22.14 -6.13
C ARG A 36 -7.34 21.91 -4.90
N LEU A 37 -7.84 21.12 -3.96
CA LEU A 37 -7.05 20.73 -2.76
C LEU A 37 -5.80 19.96 -3.17
N GLU A 38 -5.94 18.98 -4.08
CA GLU A 38 -4.79 18.20 -4.57
C GLU A 38 -3.75 19.10 -5.27
N GLU A 39 -4.20 20.09 -6.03
CA GLU A 39 -3.32 21.08 -6.64
C GLU A 39 -2.58 21.92 -5.59
N GLU A 40 -3.29 22.42 -4.57
CA GLU A 40 -2.72 23.25 -3.50
C GLU A 40 -1.66 22.48 -2.68
N ILE A 41 -1.86 21.19 -2.44
CA ILE A 41 -0.92 20.35 -1.65
C ILE A 41 0.17 19.68 -2.48
N SER A 42 0.12 19.78 -3.82
CA SER A 42 1.04 19.04 -4.70
C SER A 42 2.49 19.47 -4.55
N ASP A 43 2.72 20.76 -4.32
CA ASP A 43 4.05 21.36 -4.21
C ASP A 43 4.54 21.50 -2.75
N MET A 44 3.74 21.06 -1.77
CA MET A 44 4.10 21.12 -0.36
C MET A 44 5.11 20.04 0.01
N SER A 45 5.96 20.33 1.01
CA SER A 45 6.75 19.28 1.66
C SER A 45 5.82 18.25 2.32
N MET A 46 6.33 17.04 2.58
CA MET A 46 5.53 16.01 3.26
C MET A 46 5.02 16.47 4.62
N GLU A 47 5.84 17.21 5.37
CA GLU A 47 5.51 17.75 6.70
C GLU A 47 4.39 18.79 6.61
N ASP A 48 4.54 19.77 5.69
CA ASP A 48 3.54 20.82 5.49
C ASP A 48 2.21 20.22 4.98
N LYS A 49 2.27 19.25 4.07
CA LYS A 49 1.10 18.52 3.56
C LYS A 49 0.34 17.84 4.69
N MET A 50 1.05 17.15 5.59
CA MET A 50 0.42 16.47 6.73
C MET A 50 -0.24 17.47 7.68
N MET A 51 0.44 18.55 8.03
CA MET A 51 -0.12 19.60 8.90
C MET A 51 -1.36 20.26 8.26
N PHE A 52 -1.28 20.57 6.97
CA PHE A 52 -2.41 21.17 6.26
C PHE A 52 -3.63 20.25 6.19
N LEU A 53 -3.42 18.96 5.89
CA LEU A 53 -4.51 17.98 5.88
C LEU A 53 -5.15 17.82 7.25
N GLU A 54 -4.36 17.78 8.34
CA GLU A 54 -4.84 17.72 9.71
C GLU A 54 -5.67 18.96 10.08
N GLU A 55 -5.23 20.17 9.70
CA GLU A 55 -5.94 21.41 9.96
C GLU A 55 -7.35 21.44 9.33
N ILE A 56 -7.49 20.84 8.14
CA ILE A 56 -8.80 20.71 7.47
C ILE A 56 -9.57 19.43 7.83
N GLY A 57 -9.08 18.67 8.81
CA GLY A 57 -9.74 17.47 9.34
C GLY A 57 -9.65 16.23 8.44
N LEU A 58 -8.66 16.17 7.53
CA LEU A 58 -8.38 15.02 6.68
C LEU A 58 -7.15 14.26 7.18
N GLN A 59 -7.21 12.93 7.14
CA GLN A 59 -6.10 12.06 7.52
C GLN A 59 -5.14 11.80 6.34
N GLU A 60 -5.64 11.90 5.11
CA GLU A 60 -4.90 11.62 3.89
C GLU A 60 -5.47 12.40 2.69
N SER A 61 -4.69 12.56 1.64
CA SER A 61 -5.12 13.22 0.41
C SER A 61 -6.16 12.39 -0.37
N GLY A 62 -6.89 13.04 -1.27
CA GLY A 62 -7.80 12.34 -2.19
C GLY A 62 -7.04 11.42 -3.16
N LEU A 63 -5.81 11.79 -3.54
CA LEU A 63 -4.94 10.96 -4.37
C LEU A 63 -4.54 9.68 -3.62
N ASP A 64 -4.15 9.76 -2.36
CA ASP A 64 -3.81 8.59 -1.54
C ASP A 64 -5.01 7.63 -1.41
N ARG A 65 -6.22 8.18 -1.18
CA ARG A 65 -7.46 7.40 -1.16
C ARG A 65 -7.74 6.73 -2.50
N LEU A 66 -7.54 7.44 -3.61
CA LEU A 66 -7.74 6.88 -4.95
C LEU A 66 -6.78 5.72 -5.22
N ILE A 67 -5.51 5.86 -4.84
CA ILE A 67 -4.50 4.81 -4.98
C ILE A 67 -4.92 3.58 -4.16
N LYS A 68 -5.30 3.76 -2.89
CA LYS A 68 -5.77 2.66 -2.02
C LYS A 68 -6.99 1.95 -2.59
N ALA A 69 -8.00 2.72 -3.03
CA ALA A 69 -9.20 2.18 -3.67
C ALA A 69 -8.87 1.39 -4.95
N GLY A 70 -7.97 1.91 -5.78
CA GLY A 70 -7.48 1.21 -6.97
C GLY A 70 -6.74 -0.10 -6.65
N TYR A 71 -5.86 -0.09 -5.65
CA TYR A 71 -5.19 -1.30 -5.17
C TYR A 71 -6.19 -2.33 -4.63
N HIS A 72 -7.17 -1.88 -3.85
CA HIS A 72 -8.22 -2.75 -3.33
C HIS A 72 -9.07 -3.36 -4.46
N LEU A 73 -9.52 -2.54 -5.40
CA LEU A 73 -10.35 -2.99 -6.54
C LEU A 73 -9.62 -4.01 -7.42
N LEU A 74 -8.32 -3.80 -7.66
CA LEU A 74 -7.49 -4.68 -8.48
C LEU A 74 -6.93 -5.87 -7.69
N GLY A 75 -7.22 -5.97 -6.39
CA GLY A 75 -6.68 -7.02 -5.52
C GLY A 75 -5.16 -6.97 -5.42
N LEU A 76 -4.56 -5.78 -5.47
CA LEU A 76 -3.12 -5.60 -5.38
C LEU A 76 -2.67 -5.48 -3.92
N LEU A 77 -1.42 -5.80 -3.69
CA LEU A 77 -0.67 -5.53 -2.47
C LEU A 77 0.80 -5.27 -2.81
N SER A 78 1.53 -4.68 -1.88
CA SER A 78 2.95 -4.40 -2.03
C SER A 78 3.78 -5.08 -0.96
N TYR A 79 4.88 -5.71 -1.36
CA TYR A 79 5.92 -6.15 -0.43
C TYR A 79 7.21 -5.37 -0.70
N LEU A 80 8.11 -5.34 0.27
CA LEU A 80 9.35 -4.58 0.24
C LEU A 80 10.55 -5.51 0.22
N THR A 81 11.58 -5.14 -0.51
CA THR A 81 12.93 -5.68 -0.34
C THR A 81 13.82 -4.57 0.21
N ALA A 82 14.54 -4.88 1.29
CA ALA A 82 15.46 -3.94 1.92
C ALA A 82 16.87 -4.54 1.95
N GLY A 83 17.75 -4.06 1.10
CA GLY A 83 19.15 -4.43 1.01
C GLY A 83 20.07 -3.22 1.09
N LYS A 84 21.39 -3.44 1.27
CA LYS A 84 22.37 -2.34 1.28
C LYS A 84 22.33 -1.47 0.03
N PRO A 85 22.21 -2.05 -1.20
CA PRO A 85 22.21 -1.25 -2.42
C PRO A 85 20.89 -0.55 -2.71
N GLU A 86 19.74 -1.14 -2.27
CA GLU A 86 18.43 -0.68 -2.70
C GLU A 86 17.35 -1.07 -1.69
N VAL A 87 16.37 -0.17 -1.49
CA VAL A 87 15.08 -0.47 -0.89
C VAL A 87 14.03 -0.28 -1.98
N ARG A 88 13.19 -1.30 -2.19
CA ARG A 88 12.21 -1.27 -3.29
C ARG A 88 10.89 -1.92 -2.89
N ALA A 89 9.79 -1.30 -3.33
CA ALA A 89 8.44 -1.87 -3.27
C ALA A 89 8.13 -2.63 -4.57
N TRP A 90 7.46 -3.77 -4.41
CA TRP A 90 7.06 -4.66 -5.49
C TRP A 90 5.57 -4.92 -5.40
N THR A 91 4.85 -4.64 -6.47
CA THR A 91 3.40 -4.84 -6.52
C THR A 91 3.07 -6.24 -7.06
N ILE A 92 2.23 -6.95 -6.32
CA ILE A 92 1.71 -8.30 -6.66
C ILE A 92 0.21 -8.36 -6.42
N THR A 93 -0.43 -9.42 -6.89
CA THR A 93 -1.85 -9.68 -6.61
C THR A 93 -2.01 -10.44 -5.28
N ARG A 94 -3.13 -10.21 -4.60
CA ARG A 94 -3.50 -10.98 -3.39
C ARG A 94 -3.52 -12.48 -3.72
N GLY A 95 -3.05 -13.29 -2.78
CA GLY A 95 -2.93 -14.74 -2.98
C GLY A 95 -1.63 -15.18 -3.65
N THR A 96 -0.77 -14.25 -4.09
CA THR A 96 0.56 -14.60 -4.63
C THR A 96 1.41 -15.25 -3.56
N LYS A 97 1.99 -16.41 -3.87
CA LYS A 97 2.92 -17.13 -2.99
C LYS A 97 4.35 -16.61 -3.11
N ALA A 98 5.18 -16.88 -2.09
CA ALA A 98 6.56 -16.39 -2.00
C ALA A 98 7.43 -16.71 -3.24
N PRO A 99 7.38 -17.89 -3.88
CA PRO A 99 8.16 -18.13 -5.11
C PRO A 99 7.77 -17.21 -6.25
N GLN A 100 6.46 -17.03 -6.52
CA GLN A 100 5.97 -16.14 -7.58
C GLN A 100 6.30 -14.66 -7.27
N ALA A 101 6.24 -14.27 -5.98
CA ALA A 101 6.70 -12.93 -5.57
C ALA A 101 8.18 -12.76 -5.85
N ALA A 102 9.04 -13.72 -5.53
CA ALA A 102 10.45 -13.72 -5.87
C ALA A 102 10.67 -13.62 -7.40
N GLY A 103 9.82 -14.26 -8.19
CA GLY A 103 9.79 -14.21 -9.65
C GLY A 103 9.54 -12.82 -10.23
N LYS A 104 8.85 -11.94 -9.50
CA LYS A 104 8.69 -10.52 -9.88
C LYS A 104 10.01 -9.75 -9.91
N ILE A 105 10.99 -10.19 -9.11
CA ILE A 105 12.33 -9.61 -9.08
C ILE A 105 13.15 -10.18 -10.25
N HIS A 106 13.24 -11.51 -10.32
CA HIS A 106 13.93 -12.22 -11.39
C HIS A 106 13.46 -13.67 -11.49
N SER A 107 13.35 -14.21 -12.71
CA SER A 107 12.90 -15.59 -12.95
C SER A 107 13.75 -16.65 -12.24
N ASP A 108 15.04 -16.38 -12.05
CA ASP A 108 15.95 -17.28 -11.35
C ASP A 108 15.62 -17.37 -9.86
N PHE A 109 15.11 -16.31 -9.26
CA PHE A 109 14.69 -16.31 -7.85
C PHE A 109 13.48 -17.23 -7.63
N GLU A 110 12.57 -17.29 -8.60
CA GLU A 110 11.44 -18.22 -8.56
C GLU A 110 11.90 -19.66 -8.72
N ARG A 111 12.73 -19.94 -9.75
CA ARG A 111 13.22 -21.30 -10.03
C ARG A 111 14.07 -21.86 -8.89
N GLY A 112 14.98 -21.03 -8.39
CA GLY A 112 15.90 -21.42 -7.32
C GLY A 112 15.36 -21.19 -5.91
N PHE A 113 14.07 -20.84 -5.72
CA PHE A 113 13.50 -20.49 -4.43
C PHE A 113 13.73 -21.56 -3.38
N ILE A 114 14.32 -21.17 -2.24
CA ILE A 114 14.53 -22.03 -1.07
C ILE A 114 13.56 -21.64 0.03
N ARG A 115 13.59 -20.37 0.47
CA ARG A 115 12.74 -19.79 1.52
C ARG A 115 12.73 -18.28 1.43
N ALA A 116 11.77 -17.66 2.14
CA ALA A 116 11.72 -16.23 2.38
C ALA A 116 11.95 -15.94 3.88
N GLU A 117 12.84 -15.01 4.20
CA GLU A 117 12.94 -14.42 5.54
C GLU A 117 12.02 -13.20 5.53
N VAL A 118 10.94 -13.22 6.33
CA VAL A 118 9.84 -12.25 6.27
C VAL A 118 9.68 -11.56 7.62
N ILE A 119 9.52 -10.27 7.60
CA ILE A 119 9.13 -9.45 8.76
C ILE A 119 8.08 -8.44 8.32
N SER A 120 7.08 -8.11 9.18
CA SER A 120 6.15 -7.04 8.86
C SER A 120 6.85 -5.67 8.90
N TYR A 121 6.36 -4.73 8.11
CA TYR A 121 6.89 -3.36 8.11
C TYR A 121 6.81 -2.73 9.51
N GLU A 122 5.69 -2.91 10.20
CA GLU A 122 5.46 -2.38 11.54
C GLU A 122 6.48 -2.92 12.54
N ASP A 123 6.73 -4.25 12.53
CA ASP A 123 7.71 -4.87 13.41
C ASP A 123 9.13 -4.38 13.11
N LEU A 124 9.47 -4.18 11.84
CA LEU A 124 10.77 -3.66 11.45
C LEU A 124 10.99 -2.24 11.98
N ILE A 125 10.00 -1.35 11.78
CA ILE A 125 10.09 0.05 12.25
C ILE A 125 10.14 0.11 13.79
N ALA A 126 9.28 -0.66 14.47
CA ALA A 126 9.26 -0.70 15.93
C ALA A 126 10.58 -1.18 16.56
N ASN A 127 11.36 -2.00 15.84
CA ASN A 127 12.64 -2.54 16.32
C ASN A 127 13.86 -1.82 15.73
N GLY A 128 13.69 -0.93 14.77
CA GLY A 128 14.73 -0.08 14.17
C GLY A 128 15.73 -0.82 13.26
N SER A 129 15.80 -2.16 13.31
CA SER A 129 16.65 -2.95 12.43
C SER A 129 16.22 -4.41 12.32
N ILE A 130 16.55 -5.03 11.18
CA ILE A 130 16.32 -6.48 10.96
C ILE A 130 17.09 -7.33 11.99
N ALA A 131 18.29 -6.89 12.40
CA ALA A 131 19.10 -7.60 13.39
C ALA A 131 18.40 -7.65 14.77
N ALA A 132 17.95 -6.49 15.27
CA ALA A 132 17.21 -6.42 16.53
C ALA A 132 15.88 -7.20 16.49
N ALA A 133 15.17 -7.14 15.38
CA ALA A 133 13.94 -7.91 15.18
C ALA A 133 14.22 -9.43 15.16
N LYS A 134 15.34 -9.85 14.58
CA LYS A 134 15.75 -11.25 14.54
C LYS A 134 16.10 -11.81 15.93
N GLU A 135 16.76 -11.03 16.77
CA GLU A 135 17.02 -11.39 18.17
C GLU A 135 15.75 -11.61 18.98
N LYS A 136 14.67 -10.91 18.63
CA LYS A 136 13.33 -11.06 19.23
C LYS A 136 12.47 -12.15 18.57
N GLY A 137 12.99 -12.85 17.56
CA GLY A 137 12.26 -13.91 16.86
C GLY A 137 11.15 -13.42 15.94
N LEU A 138 11.13 -12.12 15.57
CA LEU A 138 10.09 -11.53 14.71
C LEU A 138 10.32 -11.78 13.21
N VAL A 139 11.54 -12.17 12.83
CA VAL A 139 11.84 -12.57 11.46
C VAL A 139 11.47 -14.04 11.26
N ARG A 140 10.43 -14.27 10.47
CA ARG A 140 9.91 -15.60 10.15
C ARG A 140 10.66 -16.21 8.97
N SER A 141 10.81 -17.53 8.97
CA SER A 141 11.34 -18.28 7.82
C SER A 141 10.20 -19.01 7.14
N GLU A 142 9.81 -18.54 5.97
CA GLU A 142 8.62 -18.98 5.25
C GLU A 142 9.00 -19.83 4.02
N GLY A 143 8.22 -20.88 3.77
CA GLY A 143 8.42 -21.80 2.66
C GLY A 143 7.63 -21.41 1.39
N LYS A 144 7.56 -22.37 0.44
CA LYS A 144 6.94 -22.17 -0.88
C LYS A 144 5.43 -21.88 -0.83
N GLU A 145 4.75 -22.32 0.22
CA GLU A 145 3.29 -22.16 0.38
C GLU A 145 2.90 -20.85 1.05
N TYR A 146 3.87 -20.05 1.50
CA TYR A 146 3.60 -18.79 2.14
C TYR A 146 2.92 -17.81 1.17
N VAL A 147 1.75 -17.32 1.57
CA VAL A 147 1.00 -16.29 0.84
C VAL A 147 1.44 -14.93 1.34
N MET A 148 2.00 -14.13 0.44
CA MET A 148 2.51 -12.80 0.73
C MET A 148 1.43 -11.88 1.31
N GLN A 149 1.82 -11.09 2.30
CA GLN A 149 0.98 -10.10 2.94
C GLN A 149 1.41 -8.68 2.52
N ASP A 150 0.47 -7.73 2.59
CA ASP A 150 0.78 -6.31 2.34
C ASP A 150 1.74 -5.80 3.42
N GLY A 151 2.77 -5.06 3.00
CA GLY A 151 3.80 -4.56 3.92
C GLY A 151 4.84 -5.59 4.39
N ASP A 152 4.85 -6.83 3.86
CA ASP A 152 5.95 -7.76 4.14
C ASP A 152 7.28 -7.17 3.68
N VAL A 153 8.29 -7.16 4.55
CA VAL A 153 9.68 -6.87 4.21
C VAL A 153 10.42 -8.20 4.08
N VAL A 154 10.96 -8.48 2.90
CA VAL A 154 11.37 -9.85 2.53
C VAL A 154 12.79 -9.93 2.01
N LEU A 155 13.50 -10.95 2.47
CA LEU A 155 14.75 -11.41 1.89
C LEU A 155 14.58 -12.84 1.34
N PHE A 156 14.55 -12.97 0.03
CA PHE A 156 14.48 -14.28 -0.62
C PHE A 156 15.83 -14.99 -0.61
N ARG A 157 15.82 -16.27 -0.22
CA ARG A 157 16.96 -17.17 -0.31
C ARG A 157 16.71 -18.11 -1.48
N PHE A 158 17.62 -18.14 -2.41
CA PHE A 158 17.55 -18.94 -3.63
C PHE A 158 18.92 -19.51 -4.00
N ASN A 159 18.90 -20.56 -4.82
CA ASN A 159 20.09 -21.16 -5.39
C ASN A 159 19.87 -21.43 -6.88
N VAL A 160 20.76 -20.95 -7.73
CA VAL A 160 20.74 -21.07 -9.20
C VAL A 160 22.03 -21.71 -9.66
#